data_a70a97f9218dbf82152408b770443cad
#
_entry.id   a70a97f9218dbf82152408b770443cad
#
_cell.length_a   1.000
_cell.length_b   1.000
_cell.length_c   1.000
_cell.angle_alpha   90.00
_cell.angle_beta   90.00
_cell.angle_gamma   90.00
#
_symmetry.space_group_name_H-M   'P 1'
#
loop_
_entity.id
_entity.type
_entity.pdbx_description
1 polymer ?
#
loop_
_entity_poly.entity_id
_entity_poly.type
_entity_poly.pdbx_seq_one_letter_code
_entity_poly.pdbx_strand_id
1 'polypeptide(L)'
;MVISFMTRAELLLWPAANNWGEARRSALNQHMGLYLTLYPDERTCTIWAAIVDRCRRAGHPIQAADAWIASTARQWGCPLVTADFGDFAAVEDLEIVPIR
;
A
#
# COMPACT_ATOMS: atom_id res chain seq x y z
N MET A 1 12.89 3.09 6.01
CA MET A 1 11.88 2.35 5.23
C MET A 1 10.64 3.21 5.08
N VAL A 2 10.00 3.16 3.93
CA VAL A 2 8.80 3.97 3.67
C VAL A 2 7.58 3.09 3.50
N ILE A 3 6.41 3.60 3.92
CA ILE A 3 5.11 2.96 3.71
C ILE A 3 4.12 3.98 3.16
N SER A 4 3.10 3.50 2.44
CA SER A 4 2.02 4.37 2.00
C SER A 4 1.11 4.73 3.17
N PHE A 5 0.36 5.84 3.02
CA PHE A 5 -0.66 6.21 4.00
C PHE A 5 -1.70 5.10 4.18
N MET A 6 -2.01 4.36 3.11
CA MET A 6 -2.98 3.27 3.17
C MET A 6 -2.47 2.11 4.01
N THR A 7 -1.21 1.75 3.85
CA THR A 7 -0.55 0.73 4.68
C THR A 7 -0.57 1.15 6.15
N ARG A 8 -0.28 2.43 6.43
CA ARG A 8 -0.36 2.95 7.80
C ARG A 8 -1.76 2.82 8.38
N ALA A 9 -2.79 3.16 7.59
CA ALA A 9 -4.18 3.06 8.04
C ALA A 9 -4.55 1.61 8.37
N GLU A 10 -4.14 0.66 7.54
CA GLU A 10 -4.40 -0.77 7.79
C GLU A 10 -3.69 -1.26 9.06
N LEU A 11 -2.45 -0.84 9.27
CA LEU A 11 -1.70 -1.19 10.47
C LEU A 11 -2.35 -0.64 11.75
N LEU A 12 -2.93 0.55 11.67
CA LEU A 12 -3.66 1.16 12.80
C LEU A 12 -4.98 0.46 13.06
N LEU A 13 -5.60 -0.11 12.03
CA LEU A 13 -6.86 -0.82 12.16
C LEU A 13 -6.69 -2.17 12.87
N TRP A 14 -5.60 -2.88 12.65
CA TRP A 14 -5.39 -4.22 13.18
C TRP A 14 -5.57 -4.33 14.70
N PRO A 15 -4.96 -3.44 15.52
CA PRO A 15 -5.16 -3.51 16.97
C PRO A 15 -6.62 -3.38 17.39
N ALA A 16 -7.36 -2.49 16.71
CA ALA A 16 -8.78 -2.27 17.00
C ALA A 16 -9.63 -3.46 16.54
N ALA A 17 -9.39 -3.97 15.33
CA ALA A 17 -10.15 -5.08 14.77
C ALA A 17 -9.90 -6.40 15.51
N ASN A 18 -8.74 -6.59 16.11
CA ASN A 18 -8.33 -7.83 16.76
C ASN A 18 -8.23 -7.72 18.28
N ASN A 19 -8.69 -6.64 18.85
CA ASN A 19 -8.69 -6.40 20.31
C ASN A 19 -7.32 -6.61 20.95
N TRP A 20 -6.27 -6.06 20.35
CA TRP A 20 -4.93 -6.18 20.89
C TRP A 20 -4.81 -5.47 22.23
N GLY A 21 -4.07 -6.08 23.17
CA GLY A 21 -3.73 -5.45 24.42
C GLY A 21 -2.72 -4.32 24.26
N GLU A 22 -2.52 -3.57 25.35
CA GLU A 22 -1.65 -2.38 25.35
C GLU A 22 -0.20 -2.69 24.95
N ALA A 23 0.34 -3.82 25.39
CA ALA A 23 1.71 -4.19 25.09
C ALA A 23 1.94 -4.37 23.59
N ARG A 24 0.99 -5.03 22.89
CA ARG A 24 1.08 -5.21 21.44
C ARG A 24 0.86 -3.91 20.68
N ARG A 25 -0.05 -3.05 21.16
CA ARG A 25 -0.27 -1.72 20.58
C ARG A 25 0.97 -0.86 20.68
N SER A 26 1.60 -0.87 21.84
CA SER A 26 2.84 -0.11 22.08
C SER A 26 3.98 -0.60 21.19
N ALA A 27 4.14 -1.93 21.08
CA ALA A 27 5.15 -2.50 20.19
C ALA A 27 4.94 -2.11 18.73
N LEU A 28 3.69 -2.13 18.26
CA LEU A 28 3.37 -1.69 16.91
C LEU A 28 3.68 -0.21 16.71
N ASN A 29 3.31 0.65 17.65
CA ASN A 29 3.57 2.08 17.57
C ASN A 29 5.06 2.38 17.49
N GLN A 30 5.88 1.69 18.29
CA GLN A 30 7.33 1.83 18.24
C GLN A 30 7.88 1.40 16.88
N HIS A 31 7.39 0.28 16.36
CA HIS A 31 7.80 -0.23 15.07
C HIS A 31 7.42 0.73 13.94
N MET A 32 6.19 1.27 13.98
CA MET A 32 5.72 2.24 12.98
C MET A 32 6.54 3.54 12.99
N GLY A 33 7.13 3.89 14.13
CA GLY A 33 8.01 5.05 14.23
C GLY A 33 9.29 4.93 13.40
N LEU A 34 9.65 3.73 12.97
CA LEU A 34 10.80 3.47 12.11
C LEU A 34 10.51 3.71 10.62
N TYR A 35 9.26 3.94 10.27
CA TYR A 35 8.84 4.11 8.87
C TYR A 35 8.46 5.55 8.57
N LEU A 36 8.89 6.02 7.41
CA LEU A 36 8.39 7.26 6.85
C LEU A 36 7.09 6.99 6.12
N THR A 37 6.03 7.70 6.47
CA THR A 37 4.74 7.57 5.79
C THR A 37 4.66 8.55 4.63
N LEU A 38 4.32 8.05 3.44
CA LEU A 38 4.11 8.87 2.25
C LEU A 38 2.61 9.08 2.06
N TYR A 39 2.22 10.36 1.97
CA TYR A 39 0.82 10.75 1.79
C TYR A 39 0.55 11.15 0.35
N PRO A 40 -0.68 10.94 -0.14
CA PRO A 40 -1.02 11.28 -1.51
C PRO A 40 -1.01 12.79 -1.73
N ASP A 41 -0.53 13.17 -2.89
CA ASP A 41 -0.63 14.53 -3.42
C ASP A 41 -1.36 14.48 -4.78
N GLU A 42 -1.35 15.57 -5.51
CA GLU A 42 -2.01 15.64 -6.83
C GLU A 42 -1.44 14.59 -7.79
N ARG A 43 -0.14 14.41 -7.77
CA ARG A 43 0.51 13.42 -8.65
C ARG A 43 0.08 11.99 -8.29
N THR A 44 -0.02 11.68 -7.02
CA THR A 44 -0.51 10.37 -6.57
C THR A 44 -1.92 10.12 -7.10
N CYS A 45 -2.79 11.12 -7.03
CA CYS A 45 -4.16 11.01 -7.54
C CYS A 45 -4.20 10.73 -9.03
N THR A 46 -3.35 11.40 -9.80
CA THR A 46 -3.25 11.17 -11.25
C THR A 46 -2.78 9.75 -11.57
N ILE A 47 -1.78 9.27 -10.85
CA ILE A 47 -1.26 7.90 -11.02
C ILE A 47 -2.32 6.88 -10.61
N TRP A 48 -3.01 7.12 -9.49
CA TRP A 48 -4.08 6.24 -9.01
C TRP A 48 -5.17 6.07 -10.05
N ALA A 49 -5.64 7.17 -10.63
CA ALA A 49 -6.69 7.14 -11.65
C ALA A 49 -6.23 6.35 -12.88
N ALA A 50 -4.98 6.54 -13.31
CA ALA A 50 -4.41 5.82 -14.44
C ALA A 50 -4.31 4.32 -14.17
N ILE A 51 -3.88 3.93 -12.98
CA ILE A 51 -3.78 2.52 -12.58
C ILE A 51 -5.16 1.86 -12.56
N VAL A 52 -6.12 2.50 -11.92
CA VAL A 52 -7.49 1.95 -11.81
C VAL A 52 -8.11 1.78 -13.19
N ASP A 53 -7.99 2.79 -14.04
CA ASP A 53 -8.53 2.75 -15.40
C ASP A 53 -7.89 1.64 -16.22
N ARG A 54 -6.56 1.54 -16.18
CA ARG A 54 -5.81 0.52 -16.90
C ARG A 54 -6.18 -0.90 -16.47
N CYS A 55 -6.24 -1.14 -15.16
CA CYS A 55 -6.61 -2.45 -14.63
C CYS A 55 -8.03 -2.82 -15.02
N ARG A 56 -8.96 -1.88 -15.00
CA ARG A 56 -10.34 -2.09 -15.40
C ARG A 56 -10.43 -2.45 -16.88
N ARG A 57 -9.70 -1.74 -17.74
CA ARG A 57 -9.68 -2.02 -19.18
C ARG A 57 -9.05 -3.36 -19.51
N ALA A 58 -8.08 -3.80 -18.71
CA ALA A 58 -7.42 -5.08 -18.87
C ALA A 58 -8.26 -6.26 -18.36
N GLY A 59 -9.44 -6.01 -17.79
CA GLY A 59 -10.28 -7.05 -17.21
C GLY A 59 -9.79 -7.55 -15.85
N HIS A 60 -8.89 -6.82 -15.21
CA HIS A 60 -8.33 -7.14 -13.89
C HIS A 60 -8.52 -5.96 -12.94
N PRO A 61 -9.75 -5.67 -12.50
CA PRO A 61 -10.01 -4.55 -11.63
C PRO A 61 -9.22 -4.67 -10.32
N ILE A 62 -8.66 -3.55 -9.88
CA ILE A 62 -7.88 -3.47 -8.65
C ILE A 62 -8.72 -2.76 -7.59
N GLN A 63 -8.59 -3.18 -6.33
CA GLN A 63 -9.28 -2.51 -5.23
C GLN A 63 -8.64 -1.15 -4.97
N ALA A 64 -9.44 -0.20 -4.49
CA ALA A 64 -9.00 1.17 -4.26
C ALA A 64 -7.79 1.24 -3.32
N ALA A 65 -7.80 0.46 -2.24
CA ALA A 65 -6.69 0.42 -1.28
C ALA A 65 -5.38 -0.04 -1.94
N ASP A 66 -5.45 -1.12 -2.72
CA ASP A 66 -4.28 -1.66 -3.42
C ASP A 66 -3.77 -0.67 -4.47
N ALA A 67 -4.69 0.03 -5.15
CA ALA A 67 -4.32 1.05 -6.11
C ALA A 67 -3.58 2.21 -5.46
N TRP A 68 -3.94 2.62 -4.25
CA TRP A 68 -3.21 3.65 -3.51
C TRP A 68 -1.80 3.20 -3.15
N ILE A 69 -1.64 1.96 -2.73
CA ILE A 69 -0.33 1.39 -2.41
C ILE A 69 0.55 1.35 -3.67
N ALA A 70 0.00 0.86 -4.78
CA ALA A 70 0.72 0.80 -6.05
C ALA A 70 1.09 2.18 -6.58
N SER A 71 0.17 3.15 -6.45
CA SER A 71 0.41 4.54 -6.90
C SER A 71 1.56 5.19 -6.15
N THR A 72 1.62 4.98 -4.84
CA THR A 72 2.69 5.50 -4.00
C THR A 72 4.04 4.89 -4.40
N ALA A 73 4.07 3.57 -4.59
CA ALA A 73 5.29 2.88 -4.99
C ALA A 73 5.79 3.37 -6.35
N ARG A 74 4.89 3.52 -7.32
CA ARG A 74 5.26 4.03 -8.65
C ARG A 74 5.74 5.47 -8.61
N GLN A 75 5.04 6.33 -7.88
CA GLN A 75 5.37 7.75 -7.80
C GLN A 75 6.79 7.98 -7.28
N TRP A 76 7.19 7.22 -6.29
CA TRP A 76 8.47 7.40 -5.62
C TRP A 76 9.54 6.42 -6.10
N GLY A 77 9.22 5.57 -7.08
CA GLY A 77 10.17 4.60 -7.61
C GLY A 77 10.60 3.55 -6.60
N CYS A 78 9.72 3.22 -5.65
CA CYS A 78 10.00 2.23 -4.63
C CYS A 78 9.44 0.87 -5.03
N PRO A 79 10.18 -0.23 -4.75
CA PRO A 79 9.62 -1.57 -4.96
C PRO A 79 8.46 -1.81 -4.00
N LEU A 80 7.45 -2.54 -4.47
CA LEU A 80 6.33 -2.99 -3.65
C LEU A 80 6.60 -4.40 -3.13
N VAL A 81 6.62 -4.55 -1.82
CA VAL A 81 6.76 -5.86 -1.17
C VAL A 81 5.37 -6.34 -0.80
N THR A 82 4.97 -7.49 -1.34
CA THR A 82 3.63 -8.03 -1.11
C THR A 82 3.62 -9.55 -1.18
N ALA A 83 2.72 -10.17 -0.41
CA ALA A 83 2.40 -11.58 -0.52
C ALA A 83 1.35 -11.83 -1.62
N ASP A 84 0.60 -10.79 -1.98
CA ASP A 84 -0.52 -10.88 -2.93
C ASP A 84 -0.09 -10.40 -4.33
N PHE A 85 0.84 -11.13 -4.90
CA PHE A 85 1.42 -10.79 -6.21
C PHE A 85 0.35 -10.61 -7.29
N GLY A 86 -0.66 -11.48 -7.30
CA GLY A 86 -1.71 -11.46 -8.32
C GLY A 86 -2.55 -10.18 -8.33
N ASP A 87 -2.72 -9.54 -7.16
CA ASP A 87 -3.51 -8.31 -7.06
C ASP A 87 -2.89 -7.14 -7.82
N PHE A 88 -1.58 -7.21 -8.10
CA PHE A 88 -0.85 -6.14 -8.78
C PHE A 88 -0.37 -6.54 -10.18
N ALA A 89 -0.78 -7.71 -10.67
CA ALA A 89 -0.27 -8.26 -11.94
C ALA A 89 -0.55 -7.37 -13.15
N ALA A 90 -1.67 -6.63 -13.14
CA ALA A 90 -2.03 -5.74 -14.24
C ALA A 90 -1.46 -4.32 -14.11
N VAL A 91 -0.72 -4.03 -13.05
CA VAL A 91 -0.11 -2.72 -12.82
C VAL A 91 1.24 -2.68 -13.53
N GLU A 92 1.39 -1.73 -14.46
CA GLU A 92 2.63 -1.50 -15.18
C GLU A 92 3.60 -0.61 -14.40
N ASP A 93 4.88 -0.68 -14.75
CA ASP A 93 5.94 0.16 -14.17
C ASP A 93 6.02 0.05 -12.65
N LEU A 94 5.80 -1.16 -12.14
CA LEU A 94 5.84 -1.45 -10.71
C LEU A 94 6.78 -2.63 -10.47
N GLU A 95 7.83 -2.39 -9.70
CA GLU A 95 8.70 -3.46 -9.25
C GLU A 95 8.05 -4.14 -8.05
N ILE A 96 7.78 -5.43 -8.17
CA ILE A 96 7.15 -6.21 -7.11
C ILE A 96 8.17 -7.18 -6.53
N VAL A 97 8.30 -7.15 -5.20
CA VAL A 97 9.15 -8.07 -4.45
C VAL A 97 8.22 -8.99 -3.66
N PRO A 98 8.10 -10.27 -4.04
CA PRO A 98 7.21 -11.18 -3.33
C PRO A 98 7.76 -11.53 -1.95
N ILE A 99 6.87 -11.64 -0.98
CA ILE A 99 7.16 -12.19 0.34
C ILE A 99 6.93 -13.70 0.27
N ARG A 100 7.89 -14.44 0.78
CA ARG A 100 7.80 -15.88 0.86
C ARG A 100 7.37 -16.36 2.23
#